data_e80da6a6918903b0776f661596493745
#
_entry.id   e80da6a6918903b0776f661596493745
#
_cell.length_a   1.000
_cell.length_b   1.000
_cell.length_c   1.000
_cell.angle_alpha   90.00
_cell.angle_beta   90.00
_cell.angle_gamma   90.00
#
_symmetry.space_group_name_H-M   'P 1'
#
loop_
_entity.id
_entity.type
_entity.pdbx_description
1 polymer ?
#
loop_
_entity_poly.entity_id
_entity_poly.type
_entity_poly.pdbx_seq_one_letter_code
_entity_poly.pdbx_strand_id
1 'polypeptide(L)'
;MVLLHGSGLSSAVWRGGGYLKRLADFRTVAVDLRGHGRSSKPPNAGAYSAAAMSEDVVAVLDALRIPAAHVVGYSLGARVGFALAATRPERVLSFVTLAGTFALPPGSADAFFFPGCREALRTGDMTGFLESWSRVRGVVLDPATSHALRQNDPAAFGALLEAIDDDPGLTEAEVAGIMAPTLLVAGDSDDPRWQASRRAHELITGSVFVELPGVDHIGTLRDRRALSATEEFLRR
;
A
#
# COMPACT_ATOMS: atom_id res chain seq x y z
N MET A 1 -1.57 4.84 15.91
CA MET A 1 -1.19 4.77 14.47
C MET A 1 -2.17 3.94 13.69
N VAL A 2 -2.25 4.15 12.37
CA VAL A 2 -3.02 3.33 11.43
C VAL A 2 -2.07 2.62 10.46
N LEU A 3 -2.32 1.33 10.19
CA LEU A 3 -1.52 0.49 9.30
C LEU A 3 -2.36 0.04 8.10
N LEU A 4 -1.89 0.35 6.88
CA LEU A 4 -2.58 0.13 5.60
C LEU A 4 -1.78 -0.85 4.73
N HIS A 5 -2.32 -2.03 4.49
CA HIS A 5 -1.65 -3.12 3.75
C HIS A 5 -1.64 -2.92 2.23
N GLY A 6 -0.90 -3.75 1.51
CA GLY A 6 -0.83 -3.77 0.04
C GLY A 6 -1.96 -4.56 -0.63
N SER A 7 -2.05 -4.44 -1.97
CA SER A 7 -3.03 -5.16 -2.79
C SER A 7 -3.01 -6.67 -2.55
N GLY A 8 -4.17 -7.27 -2.43
CA GLY A 8 -4.35 -8.70 -2.22
C GLY A 8 -3.99 -9.21 -0.83
N LEU A 9 -3.50 -8.35 0.06
CA LEU A 9 -3.15 -8.69 1.45
C LEU A 9 -4.29 -8.33 2.42
N SER A 10 -4.04 -8.42 3.71
CA SER A 10 -4.93 -7.99 4.77
C SER A 10 -4.14 -7.40 5.95
N SER A 11 -4.85 -6.90 6.94
CA SER A 11 -4.24 -6.40 8.20
C SER A 11 -3.32 -7.41 8.89
N ALA A 12 -3.49 -8.71 8.61
CA ALA A 12 -2.67 -9.79 9.17
C ALA A 12 -1.18 -9.67 8.77
N VAL A 13 -0.86 -9.04 7.63
CA VAL A 13 0.51 -8.89 7.14
C VAL A 13 1.40 -8.12 8.12
N TRP A 14 0.84 -7.19 8.87
CA TRP A 14 1.55 -6.40 9.87
C TRP A 14 2.04 -7.22 11.07
N ARG A 15 1.32 -8.30 11.39
CA ARG A 15 1.76 -9.27 12.40
C ARG A 15 2.90 -10.12 11.84
N GLY A 16 2.75 -10.65 10.62
CA GLY A 16 3.76 -11.47 9.95
C GLY A 16 5.07 -10.72 9.72
N GLY A 17 5.02 -9.44 9.38
CA GLY A 17 6.18 -8.55 9.22
C GLY A 17 6.81 -8.06 10.53
N GLY A 18 6.24 -8.42 11.68
CA GLY A 18 6.78 -8.04 13.00
C GLY A 18 6.43 -6.62 13.46
N TYR A 19 5.70 -5.82 12.65
CA TYR A 19 5.36 -4.43 12.99
C TYR A 19 4.53 -4.31 14.26
N LEU A 20 3.50 -5.16 14.44
CA LEU A 20 2.65 -5.11 15.64
C LEU A 20 3.43 -5.37 16.93
N LYS A 21 4.44 -6.24 16.88
CA LYS A 21 5.31 -6.53 18.03
C LYS A 21 6.28 -5.38 18.30
N ARG A 22 6.89 -4.85 17.24
CA ARG A 22 7.92 -3.81 17.35
C ARG A 22 7.34 -2.46 17.79
N LEU A 23 6.09 -2.18 17.38
CA LEU A 23 5.37 -0.94 17.64
C LEU A 23 4.30 -1.12 18.74
N ALA A 24 4.50 -2.06 19.67
CA ALA A 24 3.51 -2.41 20.70
C ALA A 24 3.20 -1.26 21.68
N ASP A 25 4.10 -0.28 21.82
CA ASP A 25 3.88 0.92 22.67
C ASP A 25 2.86 1.89 22.06
N PHE A 26 2.53 1.74 20.76
CA PHE A 26 1.55 2.57 20.11
C PHE A 26 0.16 1.91 20.12
N ARG A 27 -0.90 2.70 20.32
CA ARG A 27 -2.26 2.26 19.99
C ARG A 27 -2.33 2.05 18.46
N THR A 28 -2.40 0.80 18.01
CA THR A 28 -2.35 0.42 16.60
C THR A 28 -3.72 0.01 16.08
N VAL A 29 -4.11 0.56 14.93
CA VAL A 29 -5.30 0.19 14.15
C VAL A 29 -4.83 -0.36 12.82
N ALA A 30 -4.87 -1.68 12.64
CA ALA A 30 -4.57 -2.33 11.37
C ALA A 30 -5.87 -2.53 10.59
N VAL A 31 -6.00 -1.83 9.46
CA VAL A 31 -7.23 -1.79 8.66
C VAL A 31 -7.17 -2.83 7.56
N ASP A 32 -8.24 -3.62 7.39
CA ASP A 32 -8.47 -4.30 6.12
C ASP A 32 -9.06 -3.26 5.14
N LEU A 33 -8.32 -2.89 4.11
CA LEU A 33 -8.79 -1.96 3.10
C LEU A 33 -10.00 -2.54 2.36
N ARG A 34 -10.90 -1.69 1.83
CA ARG A 34 -12.04 -2.18 1.03
C ARG A 34 -11.55 -3.13 -0.08
N GLY A 35 -12.34 -4.14 -0.41
CA GLY A 35 -11.95 -5.22 -1.31
C GLY A 35 -11.15 -6.35 -0.66
N HIS A 36 -10.68 -6.18 0.59
CA HIS A 36 -9.76 -7.11 1.24
C HIS A 36 -10.27 -7.61 2.59
N GLY A 37 -9.72 -8.73 3.04
CA GLY A 37 -9.95 -9.28 4.37
C GLY A 37 -11.44 -9.37 4.72
N ARG A 38 -11.84 -8.77 5.83
CA ARG A 38 -13.23 -8.74 6.33
C ARG A 38 -14.02 -7.51 5.90
N SER A 39 -13.39 -6.55 5.21
CA SER A 39 -14.06 -5.35 4.72
C SER A 39 -14.97 -5.65 3.53
N SER A 40 -15.88 -4.71 3.22
CA SER A 40 -16.77 -4.80 2.06
C SER A 40 -16.01 -4.96 0.75
N LYS A 41 -16.59 -5.67 -0.21
CA LYS A 41 -15.97 -6.04 -1.49
C LYS A 41 -16.85 -5.58 -2.67
N PRO A 42 -16.95 -4.24 -2.90
CA PRO A 42 -17.73 -3.74 -4.03
C PRO A 42 -17.15 -4.23 -5.36
N PRO A 43 -17.98 -4.68 -6.32
CA PRO A 43 -17.49 -5.24 -7.58
C PRO A 43 -17.19 -4.21 -8.66
N ASN A 44 -17.34 -2.90 -8.39
CA ASN A 44 -17.15 -1.83 -9.35
C ASN A 44 -15.85 -1.05 -9.09
N ALA A 45 -15.12 -0.70 -10.16
CA ALA A 45 -13.84 0.00 -10.09
C ALA A 45 -13.96 1.39 -9.43
N GLY A 46 -15.04 2.13 -9.68
CA GLY A 46 -15.26 3.45 -9.10
C GLY A 46 -15.22 3.50 -7.56
N ALA A 47 -15.37 2.33 -6.91
CA ALA A 47 -15.24 2.24 -5.46
C ALA A 47 -13.78 2.24 -4.95
N TYR A 48 -12.78 2.08 -5.82
CA TYR A 48 -11.41 1.78 -5.40
C TYR A 48 -10.38 2.90 -5.69
N SER A 49 -10.84 4.12 -5.98
CA SER A 49 -9.91 5.24 -6.10
C SER A 49 -9.16 5.46 -4.76
N ALA A 50 -7.91 5.93 -4.84
CA ALA A 50 -7.13 6.22 -3.65
C ALA A 50 -7.82 7.24 -2.73
N ALA A 51 -8.52 8.21 -3.31
CA ALA A 51 -9.34 9.17 -2.58
C ALA A 51 -10.50 8.52 -1.82
N ALA A 52 -11.28 7.62 -2.46
CA ALA A 52 -12.38 6.93 -1.79
C ALA A 52 -11.88 6.02 -0.65
N MET A 53 -10.74 5.35 -0.86
CA MET A 53 -10.13 4.50 0.17
C MET A 53 -9.53 5.33 1.32
N SER A 54 -9.05 6.55 1.07
CA SER A 54 -8.58 7.45 2.13
C SER A 54 -9.73 7.94 3.03
N GLU A 55 -10.91 8.18 2.47
CA GLU A 55 -12.11 8.51 3.27
C GLU A 55 -12.57 7.34 4.15
N ASP A 56 -12.35 6.07 3.77
CA ASP A 56 -12.55 4.93 4.66
C ASP A 56 -11.65 5.00 5.90
N VAL A 57 -10.38 5.40 5.69
CA VAL A 57 -9.45 5.57 6.82
C VAL A 57 -9.93 6.68 7.75
N VAL A 58 -10.42 7.80 7.20
CA VAL A 58 -11.04 8.88 8.00
C VAL A 58 -12.23 8.35 8.78
N ALA A 59 -13.14 7.61 8.14
CA ALA A 59 -14.31 7.02 8.80
C ALA A 59 -13.93 6.06 9.95
N VAL A 60 -12.87 5.26 9.77
CA VAL A 60 -12.33 4.39 10.83
C VAL A 60 -11.78 5.22 12.00
N LEU A 61 -11.03 6.28 11.71
CA LEU A 61 -10.50 7.18 12.75
C LEU A 61 -11.64 7.85 13.54
N ASP A 62 -12.68 8.31 12.83
CA ASP A 62 -13.86 8.95 13.46
C ASP A 62 -14.64 7.98 14.34
N ALA A 63 -14.91 6.76 13.85
CA ALA A 63 -15.58 5.71 14.62
C ALA A 63 -14.82 5.35 15.90
N LEU A 64 -13.49 5.44 15.86
CA LEU A 64 -12.61 5.19 17.00
C LEU A 64 -12.31 6.44 17.85
N ARG A 65 -12.86 7.60 17.47
CA ARG A 65 -12.64 8.91 18.10
C ARG A 65 -11.14 9.27 18.16
N ILE A 66 -10.43 9.02 17.04
CA ILE A 66 -9.02 9.36 16.87
C ILE A 66 -8.94 10.60 15.98
N PRO A 67 -8.56 11.78 16.52
CA PRO A 67 -8.53 13.02 15.73
C PRO A 67 -7.47 13.00 14.64
N ALA A 68 -6.29 12.43 14.92
CA ALA A 68 -5.20 12.27 13.97
C ALA A 68 -4.33 11.06 14.34
N ALA A 69 -3.63 10.50 13.36
CA ALA A 69 -2.80 9.31 13.55
C ALA A 69 -1.51 9.37 12.74
N HIS A 70 -0.47 8.67 13.20
CA HIS A 70 0.62 8.27 12.32
C HIS A 70 0.10 7.25 11.31
N VAL A 71 0.42 7.41 10.04
CA VAL A 71 -0.02 6.55 8.94
C VAL A 71 1.17 5.75 8.42
N VAL A 72 1.07 4.43 8.43
CA VAL A 72 2.07 3.54 7.83
C VAL A 72 1.40 2.75 6.71
N GLY A 73 1.82 2.97 5.48
CA GLY A 73 1.25 2.33 4.31
C GLY A 73 2.28 1.48 3.56
N TYR A 74 1.87 0.30 3.11
CA TYR A 74 2.65 -0.55 2.22
C TYR A 74 1.96 -0.66 0.86
N SER A 75 2.71 -0.38 -0.23
CA SER A 75 2.23 -0.54 -1.61
C SER A 75 0.91 0.21 -1.84
N LEU A 76 -0.23 -0.46 -2.08
CA LEU A 76 -1.55 0.15 -2.16
C LEU A 76 -1.86 1.02 -0.93
N GLY A 77 -1.56 0.53 0.27
CA GLY A 77 -1.76 1.29 1.51
C GLY A 77 -0.94 2.57 1.56
N ALA A 78 0.25 2.59 0.96
CA ALA A 78 1.02 3.82 0.82
C ALA A 78 0.36 4.80 -0.16
N ARG A 79 -0.21 4.31 -1.27
CA ARG A 79 -0.97 5.14 -2.22
C ARG A 79 -2.18 5.79 -1.54
N VAL A 80 -2.91 5.03 -0.72
CA VAL A 80 -4.00 5.56 0.12
C VAL A 80 -3.47 6.57 1.13
N GLY A 81 -2.31 6.31 1.75
CA GLY A 81 -1.64 7.21 2.67
C GLY A 81 -1.22 8.54 2.02
N PHE A 82 -0.70 8.51 0.80
CA PHE A 82 -0.43 9.72 0.01
C PHE A 82 -1.71 10.56 -0.21
N ALA A 83 -2.79 9.91 -0.66
CA ALA A 83 -4.07 10.59 -0.85
C ALA A 83 -4.58 11.21 0.46
N LEU A 84 -4.51 10.48 1.57
CA LEU A 84 -4.90 10.96 2.89
C LEU A 84 -4.04 12.16 3.33
N ALA A 85 -2.72 12.07 3.21
CA ALA A 85 -1.80 13.14 3.61
C ALA A 85 -1.98 14.42 2.79
N ALA A 86 -2.34 14.30 1.51
CA ALA A 86 -2.59 15.44 0.63
C ALA A 86 -3.96 16.08 0.86
N THR A 87 -5.01 15.28 1.12
CA THR A 87 -6.41 15.77 1.17
C THR A 87 -6.92 16.04 2.58
N ARG A 88 -6.33 15.40 3.60
CA ARG A 88 -6.72 15.51 5.02
C ARG A 88 -5.49 15.69 5.92
N PRO A 89 -4.64 16.71 5.68
CA PRO A 89 -3.39 16.88 6.41
C PRO A 89 -3.58 16.96 7.93
N GLU A 90 -4.72 17.49 8.39
CA GLU A 90 -5.08 17.57 9.81
C GLU A 90 -5.30 16.20 10.49
N ARG A 91 -5.45 15.14 9.68
CA ARG A 91 -5.66 13.77 10.18
C ARG A 91 -4.36 12.96 10.26
N VAL A 92 -3.24 13.51 9.76
CA VAL A 92 -1.95 12.80 9.62
C VAL A 92 -0.88 13.44 10.49
N LEU A 93 -0.49 12.77 11.58
CA LEU A 93 0.60 13.20 12.46
C LEU A 93 1.97 13.00 11.80
N SER A 94 2.17 11.89 11.12
CA SER A 94 3.31 11.59 10.26
C SER A 94 2.95 10.49 9.28
N PHE A 95 3.70 10.38 8.20
CA PHE A 95 3.45 9.41 7.14
C PHE A 95 4.69 8.56 6.85
N VAL A 96 4.53 7.24 6.85
CA VAL A 96 5.55 6.27 6.44
C VAL A 96 5.05 5.51 5.23
N THR A 97 5.83 5.52 4.15
CA THR A 97 5.56 4.72 2.96
C THR A 97 6.58 3.59 2.83
N LEU A 98 6.11 2.37 2.62
CA LEU A 98 6.91 1.18 2.36
C LEU A 98 6.60 0.71 0.93
N ALA A 99 7.57 0.78 0.03
CA ALA A 99 7.43 0.44 -1.40
C ALA A 99 6.20 1.10 -2.05
N GLY A 100 5.96 2.37 -1.73
CA GLY A 100 4.80 3.14 -2.17
C GLY A 100 5.07 3.96 -3.43
N THR A 101 3.97 4.37 -4.07
CA THR A 101 4.00 5.37 -5.14
C THR A 101 2.77 6.27 -5.02
N PHE A 102 2.95 7.55 -5.32
CA PHE A 102 1.87 8.54 -5.33
C PHE A 102 1.08 8.54 -6.65
N ALA A 103 1.68 8.03 -7.74
CA ALA A 103 1.09 7.92 -9.06
C ALA A 103 1.56 6.63 -9.74
N LEU A 104 0.72 6.09 -10.61
CA LEU A 104 1.02 4.93 -11.44
C LEU A 104 0.56 5.22 -12.88
N PRO A 105 1.38 4.92 -13.88
CA PRO A 105 0.96 5.03 -15.26
C PRO A 105 -0.14 4.00 -15.60
N PRO A 106 -1.01 4.28 -16.57
CA PRO A 106 -1.96 3.29 -17.09
C PRO A 106 -1.25 1.99 -17.51
N GLY A 107 -1.89 0.83 -17.26
CA GLY A 107 -1.30 -0.48 -17.53
C GLY A 107 -0.36 -0.99 -16.43
N SER A 108 -0.27 -0.31 -15.31
CA SER A 108 0.58 -0.73 -14.18
C SER A 108 0.17 -2.07 -13.58
N ALA A 109 -1.12 -2.42 -13.62
CA ALA A 109 -1.58 -3.73 -13.16
C ALA A 109 -1.00 -4.86 -14.03
N ASP A 110 -1.08 -4.74 -15.35
CA ASP A 110 -0.50 -5.69 -16.30
C ASP A 110 1.04 -5.74 -16.19
N ALA A 111 1.68 -4.59 -15.98
CA ALA A 111 3.12 -4.51 -15.80
C ALA A 111 3.60 -5.21 -14.53
N PHE A 112 2.83 -5.13 -13.45
CA PHE A 112 3.18 -5.76 -12.17
C PHE A 112 2.81 -7.25 -12.13
N PHE A 113 1.60 -7.60 -12.53
CA PHE A 113 1.14 -8.99 -12.50
C PHE A 113 1.50 -9.72 -13.81
N PHE A 114 0.71 -9.59 -14.84
CA PHE A 114 0.97 -10.13 -16.18
C PHE A 114 -0.04 -9.53 -17.18
N PRO A 115 0.29 -9.49 -18.48
CA PRO A 115 -0.62 -9.00 -19.50
C PRO A 115 -1.97 -9.72 -19.49
N GLY A 116 -3.07 -8.98 -19.42
CA GLY A 116 -4.43 -9.53 -19.33
C GLY A 116 -4.82 -10.03 -17.93
N CYS A 117 -4.13 -9.61 -16.88
CA CYS A 117 -4.38 -10.04 -15.51
C CYS A 117 -5.83 -9.77 -15.04
N ARG A 118 -6.44 -8.65 -15.48
CA ARG A 118 -7.84 -8.31 -15.16
C ARG A 118 -8.83 -9.29 -15.80
N GLU A 119 -8.59 -9.69 -17.06
CA GLU A 119 -9.45 -10.67 -17.74
C GLU A 119 -9.37 -12.03 -17.06
N ALA A 120 -8.20 -12.47 -16.61
CA ALA A 120 -8.03 -13.69 -15.84
C ALA A 120 -8.88 -13.72 -14.56
N LEU A 121 -9.06 -12.56 -13.89
CA LEU A 121 -9.92 -12.45 -12.70
C LEU A 121 -11.42 -12.51 -13.00
N ARG A 122 -11.84 -12.17 -14.22
CA ARG A 122 -13.27 -12.25 -14.63
C ARG A 122 -13.79 -13.69 -14.65
N THR A 123 -12.92 -14.67 -14.77
CA THR A 123 -13.28 -16.09 -14.67
C THR A 123 -13.58 -16.55 -13.23
N GLY A 124 -13.27 -15.72 -12.24
CA GLY A 124 -13.46 -16.05 -10.82
C GLY A 124 -12.37 -16.95 -10.24
N ASP A 125 -11.26 -17.17 -10.93
CA ASP A 125 -10.20 -18.09 -10.54
C ASP A 125 -8.95 -17.37 -10.00
N MET A 126 -8.91 -17.14 -8.69
CA MET A 126 -7.70 -16.61 -8.02
C MET A 126 -6.51 -17.58 -8.09
N THR A 127 -6.74 -18.87 -8.15
CA THR A 127 -5.66 -19.87 -8.25
C THR A 127 -4.96 -19.75 -9.60
N GLY A 128 -5.72 -19.77 -10.69
CA GLY A 128 -5.19 -19.60 -12.05
C GLY A 128 -4.52 -18.24 -12.25
N PHE A 129 -5.05 -17.17 -11.62
CA PHE A 129 -4.40 -15.86 -11.59
C PHE A 129 -3.00 -15.94 -10.97
N LEU A 130 -2.86 -16.53 -9.78
CA LEU A 130 -1.58 -16.64 -9.07
C LEU A 130 -0.58 -17.54 -9.81
N GLU A 131 -1.03 -18.63 -10.40
CA GLU A 131 -0.20 -19.50 -11.24
C GLU A 131 0.32 -18.78 -12.48
N SER A 132 -0.53 -17.97 -13.12
CA SER A 132 -0.15 -17.15 -14.26
C SER A 132 0.85 -16.06 -13.87
N TRP A 133 0.65 -15.40 -12.76
CA TRP A 133 1.60 -14.42 -12.23
C TRP A 133 2.97 -15.05 -11.93
N SER A 134 2.98 -16.17 -11.24
CA SER A 134 4.21 -16.93 -10.96
C SER A 134 4.93 -17.33 -12.23
N ARG A 135 4.21 -17.87 -13.21
CA ARG A 135 4.78 -18.33 -14.48
C ARG A 135 5.35 -17.19 -15.34
N VAL A 136 4.63 -16.05 -15.42
CA VAL A 136 5.03 -14.94 -16.30
C VAL A 136 6.13 -14.08 -15.68
N ARG A 137 6.09 -13.86 -14.36
CA ARG A 137 7.03 -12.98 -13.66
C ARG A 137 8.11 -13.71 -12.86
N GLY A 138 8.05 -15.04 -12.78
CA GLY A 138 8.99 -15.80 -11.94
C GLY A 138 8.80 -15.56 -10.44
N VAL A 139 7.65 -15.03 -10.02
CA VAL A 139 7.38 -14.73 -8.62
C VAL A 139 7.20 -16.03 -7.84
N VAL A 140 8.00 -16.21 -6.79
CA VAL A 140 7.87 -17.32 -5.85
C VAL A 140 7.23 -16.79 -4.58
N LEU A 141 5.97 -17.17 -4.36
CA LEU A 141 5.23 -16.80 -3.15
C LEU A 141 5.42 -17.85 -2.07
N ASP A 142 5.71 -17.41 -0.85
CA ASP A 142 5.66 -18.32 0.30
C ASP A 142 4.23 -18.81 0.56
N PRO A 143 4.06 -19.96 1.23
CA PRO A 143 2.74 -20.57 1.43
C PRO A 143 1.72 -19.67 2.11
N ALA A 144 2.14 -18.85 3.08
CA ALA A 144 1.25 -17.96 3.82
C ALA A 144 0.75 -16.81 2.94
N THR A 145 1.63 -16.19 2.17
CA THR A 145 1.28 -15.14 1.18
C THR A 145 0.39 -15.70 0.09
N SER A 146 0.73 -16.87 -0.47
CA SER A 146 -0.10 -17.56 -1.47
C SER A 146 -1.51 -17.88 -0.94
N HIS A 147 -1.60 -18.38 0.30
CA HIS A 147 -2.89 -18.62 0.94
C HIS A 147 -3.70 -17.33 1.10
N ALA A 148 -3.08 -16.26 1.62
CA ALA A 148 -3.75 -14.97 1.81
C ALA A 148 -4.29 -14.39 0.49
N LEU A 149 -3.51 -14.46 -0.58
CA LEU A 149 -3.91 -13.99 -1.90
C LEU A 149 -5.10 -14.77 -2.47
N ARG A 150 -5.13 -16.10 -2.27
CA ARG A 150 -6.27 -16.95 -2.71
C ARG A 150 -7.59 -16.64 -2.00
N GLN A 151 -7.56 -16.02 -0.84
CA GLN A 151 -8.77 -15.63 -0.10
C GLN A 151 -9.43 -14.36 -0.63
N ASN A 152 -8.82 -13.67 -1.60
CA ASN A 152 -9.43 -12.49 -2.18
C ASN A 152 -10.63 -12.86 -3.05
N ASP A 153 -11.63 -11.98 -3.07
CA ASP A 153 -12.74 -12.03 -4.01
C ASP A 153 -12.22 -11.60 -5.40
N PRO A 154 -12.33 -12.46 -6.44
CA PRO A 154 -11.79 -12.14 -7.76
C PRO A 154 -12.43 -10.92 -8.41
N ALA A 155 -13.75 -10.72 -8.22
CA ALA A 155 -14.44 -9.56 -8.80
C ALA A 155 -14.00 -8.25 -8.15
N ALA A 156 -13.90 -8.23 -6.82
CA ALA A 156 -13.40 -7.08 -6.08
C ALA A 156 -11.93 -6.79 -6.40
N PHE A 157 -11.10 -7.83 -6.54
CA PHE A 157 -9.70 -7.67 -6.89
C PHE A 157 -9.53 -7.18 -8.33
N GLY A 158 -10.34 -7.68 -9.27
CA GLY A 158 -10.38 -7.18 -10.64
C GLY A 158 -10.79 -5.71 -10.72
N ALA A 159 -11.83 -5.31 -9.97
CA ALA A 159 -12.28 -3.92 -9.87
C ALA A 159 -11.20 -2.98 -9.27
N LEU A 160 -10.44 -3.47 -8.28
CA LEU A 160 -9.30 -2.73 -7.74
C LEU A 160 -8.21 -2.53 -8.79
N LEU A 161 -7.85 -3.57 -9.57
CA LEU A 161 -6.81 -3.45 -10.61
C LEU A 161 -7.25 -2.50 -11.73
N GLU A 162 -8.53 -2.50 -12.09
CA GLU A 162 -9.09 -1.52 -13.03
C GLU A 162 -8.98 -0.09 -12.49
N ALA A 163 -9.36 0.12 -11.23
CA ALA A 163 -9.26 1.43 -10.59
C ALA A 163 -7.79 1.92 -10.48
N ILE A 164 -6.84 1.03 -10.25
CA ILE A 164 -5.40 1.39 -10.19
C ILE A 164 -4.92 1.91 -11.56
N ASP A 165 -5.39 1.32 -12.66
CA ASP A 165 -5.01 1.74 -14.02
C ASP A 165 -5.73 3.03 -14.45
N ASP A 166 -6.94 3.27 -13.95
CA ASP A 166 -7.77 4.44 -14.29
C ASP A 166 -7.47 5.66 -13.41
N ASP A 167 -6.96 5.45 -12.19
CA ASP A 167 -6.62 6.51 -11.25
C ASP A 167 -5.15 6.93 -11.42
N PRO A 168 -4.87 8.11 -11.98
CA PRO A 168 -3.50 8.59 -12.20
C PRO A 168 -2.74 8.84 -10.88
N GLY A 169 -3.44 8.90 -9.74
CA GLY A 169 -2.89 9.26 -8.44
C GLY A 169 -2.74 10.77 -8.27
N LEU A 170 -1.79 11.17 -7.43
CA LEU A 170 -1.54 12.57 -7.13
C LEU A 170 -0.59 13.19 -8.17
N THR A 171 -0.78 14.47 -8.42
CA THR A 171 0.17 15.31 -9.14
C THR A 171 1.40 15.61 -8.26
N GLU A 172 2.52 15.98 -8.87
CA GLU A 172 3.71 16.41 -8.13
C GLU A 172 3.45 17.64 -7.23
N ALA A 173 2.57 18.54 -7.66
CA ALA A 173 2.18 19.71 -6.85
C ALA A 173 1.43 19.31 -5.58
N GLU A 174 0.52 18.33 -5.66
CA GLU A 174 -0.18 17.80 -4.49
C GLU A 174 0.78 17.07 -3.54
N VAL A 175 1.74 16.31 -4.07
CA VAL A 175 2.77 15.65 -3.26
C VAL A 175 3.68 16.68 -2.59
N ALA A 176 4.10 17.72 -3.29
CA ALA A 176 4.91 18.81 -2.71
C ALA A 176 4.15 19.58 -1.62
N GLY A 177 2.83 19.56 -1.63
CA GLY A 177 1.95 20.15 -0.62
C GLY A 177 1.81 19.32 0.67
N ILE A 178 2.36 18.11 0.73
CA ILE A 178 2.28 17.27 1.94
C ILE A 178 3.14 17.89 3.06
N MET A 179 2.49 18.27 4.15
CA MET A 179 3.12 18.93 5.30
C MET A 179 3.50 17.96 6.41
N ALA A 180 2.91 16.76 6.44
CA ALA A 180 3.20 15.78 7.47
C ALA A 180 4.67 15.29 7.38
N PRO A 181 5.40 15.19 8.51
CA PRO A 181 6.70 14.53 8.50
C PRO A 181 6.62 13.17 7.79
N THR A 182 7.46 12.94 6.79
CA THR A 182 7.33 11.78 5.90
C THR A 182 8.63 10.98 5.84
N LEU A 183 8.49 9.64 6.01
CA LEU A 183 9.53 8.66 5.75
C LEU A 183 9.15 7.84 4.52
N LEU A 184 10.06 7.77 3.54
CA LEU A 184 9.90 6.92 2.37
C LEU A 184 10.93 5.79 2.43
N VAL A 185 10.47 4.53 2.27
CA VAL A 185 11.34 3.35 2.29
C VAL A 185 11.07 2.54 1.03
N ALA A 186 12.10 2.28 0.24
CA ALA A 186 11.97 1.49 -0.98
C ALA A 186 13.23 0.67 -1.27
N GLY A 187 13.05 -0.53 -1.81
CA GLY A 187 14.15 -1.35 -2.31
C GLY A 187 14.57 -0.92 -3.71
N ASP A 188 15.88 -0.93 -3.99
CA ASP A 188 16.42 -0.56 -5.30
C ASP A 188 16.13 -1.57 -6.42
N SER A 189 15.69 -2.78 -6.04
CA SER A 189 15.23 -3.81 -6.98
C SER A 189 13.70 -3.77 -7.21
N ASP A 190 13.00 -2.73 -6.72
CA ASP A 190 11.56 -2.48 -6.91
C ASP A 190 11.33 -1.26 -7.84
N ASP A 191 11.84 -1.32 -9.04
CA ASP A 191 11.53 -0.31 -10.06
C ASP A 191 10.13 -0.60 -10.69
N PRO A 192 9.26 0.38 -10.87
CA PRO A 192 9.44 1.85 -10.77
C PRO A 192 9.16 2.47 -9.39
N ARG A 193 8.84 1.70 -8.35
CA ARG A 193 8.44 2.26 -7.03
C ARG A 193 9.60 2.92 -6.30
N TRP A 194 10.81 2.41 -6.48
CA TRP A 194 12.01 3.05 -5.95
C TRP A 194 12.19 4.46 -6.54
N GLN A 195 12.03 4.61 -7.88
CA GLN A 195 12.10 5.92 -8.53
C GLN A 195 11.00 6.85 -8.05
N ALA A 196 9.76 6.33 -7.92
CA ALA A 196 8.63 7.11 -7.40
C ALA A 196 8.86 7.57 -5.95
N SER A 197 9.45 6.72 -5.09
CA SER A 197 9.80 7.09 -3.72
C SER A 197 10.89 8.17 -3.67
N ARG A 198 11.93 8.05 -4.50
CA ARG A 198 12.95 9.10 -4.63
C ARG A 198 12.33 10.42 -5.11
N ARG A 199 11.46 10.35 -6.11
CA ARG A 199 10.79 11.57 -6.61
C ARG A 199 9.92 12.20 -5.55
N ALA A 200 9.17 11.43 -4.79
CA ALA A 200 8.40 11.95 -3.66
C ALA A 200 9.29 12.58 -2.58
N HIS A 201 10.47 12.02 -2.32
CA HIS A 201 11.46 12.61 -1.41
C HIS A 201 11.96 13.97 -1.89
N GLU A 202 12.21 14.14 -3.19
CA GLU A 202 12.61 15.43 -3.76
C GLU A 202 11.51 16.49 -3.65
N LEU A 203 10.23 16.07 -3.67
CA LEU A 203 9.07 16.97 -3.62
C LEU A 203 8.67 17.35 -2.18
N ILE A 204 8.69 16.39 -1.25
CA ILE A 204 8.21 16.60 0.12
C ILE A 204 9.32 17.20 0.97
N THR A 205 9.17 18.46 1.33
CA THR A 205 10.16 19.18 2.14
C THR A 205 10.36 18.50 3.51
N GLY A 206 11.63 18.24 3.85
CA GLY A 206 11.99 17.65 5.14
C GLY A 206 11.68 16.14 5.27
N SER A 207 11.27 15.48 4.20
CA SER A 207 11.12 14.03 4.22
C SER A 207 12.46 13.30 4.39
N VAL A 208 12.38 12.05 4.78
CA VAL A 208 13.54 11.14 4.90
C VAL A 208 13.36 10.00 3.90
N PHE A 209 14.40 9.67 3.14
CA PHE A 209 14.39 8.51 2.26
C PHE A 209 15.39 7.45 2.74
N VAL A 210 14.92 6.21 2.84
CA VAL A 210 15.73 5.04 3.19
C VAL A 210 15.67 4.05 2.03
N GLU A 211 16.81 3.91 1.37
CA GLU A 211 17.02 2.91 0.33
C GLU A 211 17.40 1.57 0.94
N LEU A 212 16.86 0.49 0.39
CA LEU A 212 17.15 -0.88 0.79
C LEU A 212 17.86 -1.61 -0.36
N PRO A 213 19.20 -1.65 -0.35
CA PRO A 213 19.96 -2.32 -1.41
C PRO A 213 19.61 -3.81 -1.56
N GLY A 214 19.35 -4.24 -2.80
CA GLY A 214 19.05 -5.62 -3.18
C GLY A 214 17.65 -6.10 -2.79
N VAL A 215 16.75 -5.20 -2.39
CA VAL A 215 15.41 -5.56 -1.93
C VAL A 215 14.37 -5.25 -3.01
N ASP A 216 13.50 -6.23 -3.26
CA ASP A 216 12.37 -6.11 -4.17
C ASP A 216 11.11 -5.61 -3.45
N HIS A 217 10.01 -5.52 -4.21
CA HIS A 217 8.72 -5.06 -3.70
C HIS A 217 8.23 -5.85 -2.48
N ILE A 218 8.21 -7.17 -2.59
CA ILE A 218 7.70 -8.07 -1.55
C ILE A 218 8.63 -8.06 -0.33
N GLY A 219 9.94 -8.01 -0.56
CA GLY A 219 10.97 -7.97 0.46
C GLY A 219 10.91 -6.73 1.32
N THR A 220 10.54 -5.57 0.77
CA THR A 220 10.51 -4.29 1.51
C THR A 220 9.71 -4.38 2.82
N LEU A 221 8.54 -5.01 2.81
CA LEU A 221 7.71 -5.13 4.01
C LEU A 221 8.34 -6.02 5.10
N ARG A 222 9.19 -6.97 4.70
CA ARG A 222 9.82 -7.97 5.60
C ARG A 222 11.25 -7.61 6.00
N ASP A 223 11.82 -6.58 5.38
CA ASP A 223 13.19 -6.16 5.66
C ASP A 223 13.28 -5.53 7.05
N ARG A 224 14.25 -6.02 7.84
CA ARG A 224 14.47 -5.51 9.19
C ARG A 224 14.90 -4.05 9.22
N ARG A 225 15.60 -3.58 8.17
CA ARG A 225 16.00 -2.17 8.04
C ARG A 225 14.78 -1.27 7.84
N ALA A 226 13.79 -1.71 7.04
CA ALA A 226 12.51 -1.01 6.89
C ALA A 226 11.76 -0.89 8.22
N LEU A 227 11.68 -1.99 8.97
CA LEU A 227 11.03 -2.01 10.27
C LEU A 227 11.75 -1.09 11.28
N SER A 228 13.10 -1.15 11.33
CA SER A 228 13.89 -0.29 12.24
C SER A 228 13.75 1.18 11.87
N ALA A 229 13.87 1.53 10.59
CA ALA A 229 13.69 2.90 10.12
C ALA A 229 12.27 3.45 10.45
N THR A 230 11.24 2.61 10.29
CA THR A 230 9.87 2.96 10.65
C THR A 230 9.74 3.26 12.15
N GLU A 231 10.27 2.38 13.01
CA GLU A 231 10.24 2.58 14.46
C GLU A 231 10.99 3.85 14.88
N GLU A 232 12.22 4.02 14.40
CA GLU A 232 13.06 5.19 14.72
C GLU A 232 12.39 6.49 14.30
N PHE A 233 11.76 6.51 13.14
CA PHE A 233 11.06 7.67 12.63
C PHE A 233 9.81 8.01 13.47
N LEU A 234 9.02 7.02 13.86
CA LEU A 234 7.79 7.21 14.63
C LEU A 234 8.04 7.61 16.11
N ARG A 235 9.26 7.41 16.62
CA ARG A 235 9.66 7.76 17.99
C ARG A 235 10.31 9.15 18.12
N ARG A 236 10.54 9.83 17.03
CA ARG A 236 11.05 11.23 17.02
C ARG A 236 9.98 12.23 17.41
#